data_74c6377e6b14686a6d170ed0af945db0
#
_entry.id   74c6377e6b14686a6d170ed0af945db0
#
_cell.length_a   1.000
_cell.length_b   1.000
_cell.length_c   1.000
_cell.angle_alpha   90.00
_cell.angle_beta   90.00
_cell.angle_gamma   90.00
#
_symmetry.space_group_name_H-M   'P 1'
#
loop_
_entity.id
_entity.type
_entity.pdbx_description
1 polymer ?
#
loop_
_entity_poly.entity_id
_entity_poly.type
_entity_poly.pdbx_seq_one_letter_code
_entity_poly.pdbx_strand_id
1 'polypeptide(L)'
;MDVIETLELTAKLLDLHDGNVFKIKAFSNAAYKLDKLRYNFEGKTEDDINKIEGIGKSIAKTIIEIIKTGVNSELQELINKTPIGVIEMLSIKGLGPKKVKLLWQQLEIESVGELLYACNENRLITVKGFGEKTQ
;
A
#
# COMPACT_ATOMS: atom_id res chain seq x y z
N MET A 1 -9.73 9.21 -1.84
CA MET A 1 -9.33 7.78 -1.83
C MET A 1 -10.46 7.00 -1.20
N ASP A 2 -10.92 5.93 -1.85
CA ASP A 2 -12.00 5.11 -1.30
C ASP A 2 -11.46 4.10 -0.27
N VAL A 3 -12.37 3.32 0.32
CA VAL A 3 -12.01 2.33 1.35
C VAL A 3 -11.00 1.31 0.82
N ILE A 4 -11.27 0.78 -0.37
CA ILE A 4 -10.41 -0.26 -0.96
C ILE A 4 -9.02 0.27 -1.24
N GLU A 5 -8.91 1.45 -1.85
CA GLU A 5 -7.62 2.09 -2.13
C GLU A 5 -6.87 2.39 -0.83
N THR A 6 -7.57 2.81 0.21
CA THR A 6 -6.97 3.08 1.52
C THR A 6 -6.39 1.80 2.13
N LEU A 7 -7.12 0.70 2.04
CA LEU A 7 -6.64 -0.60 2.56
C LEU A 7 -5.43 -1.10 1.74
N GLU A 8 -5.46 -0.94 0.43
CA GLU A 8 -4.36 -1.35 -0.44
C GLU A 8 -3.09 -0.55 -0.15
N LEU A 9 -3.22 0.76 -0.01
CA LEU A 9 -2.07 1.62 0.29
C LEU A 9 -1.51 1.30 1.66
N THR A 10 -2.37 1.04 2.65
CA THR A 10 -1.95 0.65 3.99
C THR A 10 -1.09 -0.62 3.93
N ALA A 11 -1.54 -1.63 3.17
CA ALA A 11 -0.78 -2.87 3.00
C ALA A 11 0.58 -2.61 2.36
N LYS A 12 0.63 -1.79 1.31
CA LYS A 12 1.87 -1.47 0.61
C LYS A 12 2.87 -0.74 1.51
N LEU A 13 2.41 0.24 2.28
CA LEU A 13 3.28 0.99 3.18
C LEU A 13 3.75 0.14 4.36
N LEU A 14 2.91 -0.75 4.88
CA LEU A 14 3.34 -1.71 5.90
C LEU A 14 4.45 -2.60 5.37
N ASP A 15 4.31 -3.10 4.15
CA ASP A 15 5.32 -3.93 3.52
C ASP A 15 6.62 -3.13 3.29
N LEU A 16 6.50 -1.89 2.85
CA LEU A 16 7.64 -1.00 2.63
C LEU A 16 8.46 -0.79 3.92
N HIS A 17 7.77 -0.70 5.05
CA HIS A 17 8.40 -0.49 6.37
C HIS A 17 8.63 -1.78 7.17
N ASP A 18 8.59 -2.93 6.51
CA ASP A 18 8.81 -4.23 7.15
C ASP A 18 7.82 -4.54 8.28
N GLY A 19 6.57 -4.14 8.09
CA GLY A 19 5.53 -4.40 9.07
C GLY A 19 5.18 -5.87 9.20
N ASN A 20 4.26 -6.17 10.12
CA ASN A 20 3.81 -7.53 10.40
C ASN A 20 3.21 -8.17 9.14
N VAL A 21 3.73 -9.34 8.76
CA VAL A 21 3.31 -10.07 7.55
C VAL A 21 1.82 -10.44 7.59
N PHE A 22 1.32 -10.85 8.75
CA PHE A 22 -0.10 -11.21 8.90
C PHE A 22 -1.00 -9.99 8.70
N LYS A 23 -0.56 -8.84 9.20
CA LYS A 23 -1.29 -7.59 9.05
C LYS A 23 -1.31 -7.12 7.61
N ILE A 24 -0.17 -7.20 6.93
CA ILE A 24 -0.06 -6.89 5.50
C ILE A 24 -1.04 -7.74 4.69
N LYS A 25 -1.05 -9.04 4.95
CA LYS A 25 -1.97 -9.96 4.27
C LYS A 25 -3.44 -9.67 4.60
N ALA A 26 -3.73 -9.32 5.86
CA ALA A 26 -5.09 -9.00 6.27
C ALA A 26 -5.65 -7.80 5.51
N PHE A 27 -4.87 -6.72 5.39
CA PHE A 27 -5.28 -5.54 4.63
C PHE A 27 -5.40 -5.84 3.15
N SER A 28 -4.43 -6.54 2.57
CA SER A 28 -4.42 -6.89 1.15
C SER A 28 -5.60 -7.80 0.79
N ASN A 29 -5.84 -8.83 1.60
CA ASN A 29 -6.93 -9.77 1.37
C ASN A 29 -8.30 -9.11 1.54
N ALA A 30 -8.43 -8.23 2.53
CA ALA A 30 -9.68 -7.49 2.73
C ALA A 30 -9.98 -6.60 1.52
N ALA A 31 -8.99 -5.87 1.04
CA ALA A 31 -9.15 -5.01 -0.15
C ALA A 31 -9.57 -5.83 -1.36
N TYR A 32 -8.90 -6.95 -1.60
CA TYR A 32 -9.21 -7.85 -2.71
C TYR A 32 -10.64 -8.39 -2.63
N LYS A 33 -11.01 -8.87 -1.43
CA LYS A 33 -12.34 -9.46 -1.20
C LYS A 33 -13.45 -8.44 -1.40
N LEU A 34 -13.30 -7.25 -0.84
CA LEU A 34 -14.31 -6.19 -0.95
C LEU A 34 -14.44 -5.69 -2.38
N ASP A 35 -13.34 -5.58 -3.10
CA ASP A 35 -13.34 -5.18 -4.50
C ASP A 35 -14.06 -6.23 -5.37
N LYS A 36 -13.76 -7.50 -5.15
CA LYS A 36 -14.38 -8.61 -5.88
C LYS A 36 -15.88 -8.68 -5.64
N LEU A 37 -16.33 -8.43 -4.40
CA LEU A 37 -17.74 -8.43 -4.04
C LEU A 37 -18.46 -7.16 -4.48
N ARG A 38 -17.73 -6.13 -4.89
CA ARG A 38 -18.28 -4.79 -5.16
C ARG A 38 -19.12 -4.33 -3.98
N TYR A 39 -18.56 -4.48 -2.78
CA TYR A 39 -19.27 -4.28 -1.54
C TYR A 39 -19.78 -2.84 -1.40
N ASN A 40 -21.06 -2.70 -1.04
CA ASN A 40 -21.67 -1.41 -0.74
C ASN A 40 -21.61 -1.14 0.76
N PHE A 41 -20.83 -0.13 1.16
CA PHE A 41 -20.64 0.21 2.56
C PHE A 41 -21.74 1.07 3.16
N GLU A 42 -22.64 1.59 2.33
CA GLU A 42 -23.71 2.47 2.78
C GLU A 42 -24.62 1.78 3.77
N GLY A 43 -24.81 2.40 4.95
CA GLY A 43 -25.68 1.87 6.00
C GLY A 43 -25.13 0.64 6.73
N LYS A 44 -23.89 0.25 6.48
CA LYS A 44 -23.30 -0.93 7.13
C LYS A 44 -22.67 -0.59 8.47
N THR A 45 -22.82 -1.51 9.42
CA THR A 45 -22.19 -1.40 10.74
C THR A 45 -20.89 -2.21 10.77
N GLU A 46 -20.12 -2.03 11.85
CA GLU A 46 -18.92 -2.83 12.08
C GLU A 46 -19.25 -4.33 12.08
N ASP A 47 -20.34 -4.72 12.71
CA ASP A 47 -20.78 -6.11 12.77
C ASP A 47 -21.11 -6.66 11.39
N ASP A 48 -21.78 -5.86 10.54
CA ASP A 48 -22.09 -6.26 9.16
C ASP A 48 -20.81 -6.57 8.37
N ILE A 49 -19.81 -5.71 8.49
CA ILE A 49 -18.55 -5.86 7.80
C ILE A 49 -17.77 -7.05 8.34
N ASN A 50 -17.79 -7.25 9.65
CA ASN A 50 -17.09 -8.37 10.29
C ASN A 50 -17.68 -9.74 9.89
N LYS A 51 -18.92 -9.77 9.45
CA LYS A 51 -19.56 -11.00 8.97
C LYS A 51 -19.03 -11.46 7.62
N ILE A 52 -18.36 -10.61 6.89
CA ILE A 52 -17.76 -10.97 5.61
C ILE A 52 -16.63 -11.95 5.85
N GLU A 53 -16.68 -13.09 5.17
CA GLU A 53 -15.65 -14.11 5.29
C GLU A 53 -14.28 -13.53 4.90
N GLY A 54 -13.30 -13.75 5.75
CA GLY A 54 -11.94 -13.24 5.52
C GLY A 54 -11.66 -11.87 6.09
N ILE A 55 -12.68 -11.20 6.67
CA ILE A 55 -12.49 -9.89 7.30
C ILE A 55 -12.65 -10.03 8.81
N GLY A 56 -11.53 -9.85 9.53
CA GLY A 56 -11.51 -9.94 10.97
C GLY A 56 -12.02 -8.68 11.65
N LYS A 57 -12.20 -8.75 12.95
CA LYS A 57 -12.71 -7.66 13.77
C LYS A 57 -11.87 -6.39 13.66
N SER A 58 -10.55 -6.53 13.65
CA SER A 58 -9.63 -5.40 13.56
C SER A 58 -9.79 -4.65 12.23
N ILE A 59 -9.88 -5.38 11.13
CA ILE A 59 -10.06 -4.78 9.80
C ILE A 59 -11.44 -4.13 9.70
N ALA A 60 -12.48 -4.77 10.24
CA ALA A 60 -13.84 -4.20 10.23
C ALA A 60 -13.86 -2.86 10.97
N LYS A 61 -13.19 -2.77 12.12
CA LYS A 61 -13.07 -1.52 12.88
C LYS A 61 -12.36 -0.44 12.07
N THR A 62 -11.28 -0.79 11.39
CA THR A 62 -10.52 0.12 10.53
C THR A 62 -11.39 0.63 9.39
N ILE A 63 -12.17 -0.23 8.76
CA ILE A 63 -13.07 0.16 7.67
C ILE A 63 -14.10 1.17 8.15
N ILE A 64 -14.68 0.95 9.33
CA ILE A 64 -15.64 1.90 9.91
C ILE A 64 -14.98 3.25 10.20
N GLU A 65 -13.74 3.25 10.68
CA GLU A 65 -12.99 4.49 10.89
C GLU A 65 -12.85 5.27 9.58
N ILE A 66 -12.49 4.58 8.50
CA ILE A 66 -12.34 5.20 7.19
C ILE A 66 -13.67 5.79 6.71
N ILE A 67 -14.76 5.06 6.88
CA ILE A 67 -16.09 5.52 6.46
C ILE A 67 -16.51 6.77 7.24
N LYS A 68 -16.29 6.79 8.55
CA LYS A 68 -16.73 7.90 9.42
C LYS A 68 -15.85 9.12 9.33
N THR A 69 -14.54 8.95 9.21
CA THR A 69 -13.57 10.05 9.29
C THR A 69 -12.87 10.36 7.97
N GLY A 70 -12.96 9.44 7.02
CA GLY A 70 -12.26 9.56 5.73
C GLY A 70 -10.78 9.18 5.81
N VAL A 71 -10.27 8.82 6.99
CA VAL A 71 -8.87 8.48 7.19
C VAL A 71 -8.70 7.21 8.00
N ASN A 72 -7.56 6.56 7.81
CA ASN A 72 -7.11 5.43 8.61
C ASN A 72 -5.92 5.92 9.43
N SER A 73 -6.03 5.91 10.75
CA SER A 73 -4.97 6.39 11.65
C SER A 73 -3.64 5.73 11.40
N GLU A 74 -3.63 4.42 11.16
CA GLU A 74 -2.41 3.67 10.89
C GLU A 74 -1.78 4.10 9.57
N LEU A 75 -2.59 4.29 8.54
CA LEU A 75 -2.11 4.79 7.24
C LEU A 75 -1.51 6.18 7.39
N GLN A 76 -2.14 7.04 8.18
CA GLN A 76 -1.64 8.40 8.39
C GLN A 76 -0.26 8.40 9.03
N GLU A 77 -0.04 7.53 10.01
CA GLU A 77 1.27 7.39 10.64
C GLU A 77 2.32 6.90 9.64
N LEU A 78 1.94 5.94 8.78
CA LEU A 78 2.84 5.42 7.76
C LEU A 78 3.19 6.49 6.72
N ILE A 79 2.22 7.29 6.30
CA ILE A 79 2.43 8.40 5.37
C ILE A 79 3.40 9.41 5.98
N ASN A 80 3.25 9.71 7.26
CA ASN A 80 4.11 10.67 7.94
C ASN A 80 5.58 10.22 8.02
N LYS A 81 5.82 8.91 7.95
CA LYS A 81 7.17 8.34 7.98
C LYS A 81 7.78 8.16 6.59
N THR A 82 7.03 8.43 5.54
CA THR A 82 7.44 8.08 4.17
C THR A 82 7.53 9.35 3.32
N PRO A 83 8.65 9.58 2.63
CA PRO A 83 8.72 10.70 1.67
C PRO A 83 7.62 10.60 0.64
N ILE A 84 7.01 11.72 0.28
CA ILE A 84 5.87 11.74 -0.64
C ILE A 84 6.22 11.13 -2.00
N GLY A 85 7.46 11.36 -2.47
CA GLY A 85 7.93 10.78 -3.73
C GLY A 85 8.03 9.26 -3.68
N VAL A 86 8.35 8.68 -2.51
CA VAL A 86 8.37 7.23 -2.34
C VAL A 86 6.96 6.65 -2.44
N ILE A 87 5.98 7.34 -1.85
CA ILE A 87 4.57 6.95 -1.95
C ILE A 87 4.13 6.99 -3.42
N GLU A 88 4.52 8.01 -4.15
CA GLU A 88 4.21 8.14 -5.58
C GLU A 88 4.79 6.99 -6.39
N MET A 89 6.01 6.55 -6.06
CA MET A 89 6.64 5.41 -6.74
C MET A 89 5.85 4.11 -6.56
N LEU A 90 5.15 3.96 -5.44
CA LEU A 90 4.31 2.78 -5.21
C LEU A 90 3.15 2.66 -6.19
N SER A 91 2.75 3.77 -6.84
CA SER A 91 1.68 3.77 -7.83
C SER A 91 2.16 3.40 -9.23
N ILE A 92 3.47 3.31 -9.45
CA ILE A 92 4.03 2.97 -10.75
C ILE A 92 3.83 1.47 -11.02
N LYS A 93 3.24 1.16 -12.17
CA LYS A 93 3.02 -0.22 -12.56
C LYS A 93 4.34 -0.98 -12.69
N GLY A 94 4.41 -2.13 -12.06
CA GLY A 94 5.63 -2.95 -12.05
C GLY A 94 6.56 -2.66 -10.87
N LEU A 95 6.27 -1.62 -10.06
CA LEU A 95 7.03 -1.33 -8.86
C LEU A 95 6.20 -1.68 -7.63
N GLY A 96 6.45 -2.86 -7.05
CA GLY A 96 5.84 -3.24 -5.79
C GLY A 96 6.62 -2.70 -4.61
N PRO A 97 6.10 -2.87 -3.38
CA PRO A 97 6.75 -2.34 -2.17
C PRO A 97 8.20 -2.78 -1.99
N LYS A 98 8.52 -4.00 -2.33
CA LYS A 98 9.90 -4.50 -2.18
C LYS A 98 10.89 -3.80 -3.10
N LYS A 99 10.48 -3.56 -4.35
CA LYS A 99 11.32 -2.85 -5.31
C LYS A 99 11.47 -1.38 -4.93
N VAL A 100 10.40 -0.75 -4.51
CA VAL A 100 10.43 0.64 -4.03
C VAL A 100 11.33 0.77 -2.82
N LYS A 101 11.26 -0.19 -1.90
CA LYS A 101 12.14 -0.23 -0.73
C LYS A 101 13.62 -0.28 -1.12
N LEU A 102 13.97 -1.12 -2.10
CA LEU A 102 15.33 -1.21 -2.60
C LEU A 102 15.79 0.11 -3.21
N LEU A 103 14.95 0.73 -4.02
CA LEU A 103 15.27 2.02 -4.63
C LEU A 103 15.51 3.09 -3.57
N TRP A 104 14.64 3.14 -2.57
CA TRP A 104 14.73 4.13 -1.51
C TRP A 104 15.95 3.90 -0.61
N GLN A 105 16.12 2.68 -0.11
CA GLN A 105 17.15 2.39 0.89
C GLN A 105 18.54 2.15 0.33
N GLN A 106 18.65 1.53 -0.84
CA GLN A 106 19.94 1.23 -1.44
C GLN A 106 20.45 2.30 -2.40
N LEU A 107 19.57 2.91 -3.17
CA LEU A 107 19.94 3.94 -4.15
C LEU A 107 19.56 5.35 -3.73
N GLU A 108 18.95 5.49 -2.56
CA GLU A 108 18.50 6.77 -2.01
C GLU A 108 17.57 7.54 -2.97
N ILE A 109 16.78 6.81 -3.74
CA ILE A 109 15.82 7.40 -4.67
C ILE A 109 14.51 7.68 -3.90
N GLU A 110 14.12 8.93 -3.83
CA GLU A 110 12.94 9.37 -3.08
C GLU A 110 11.87 10.03 -3.94
N SER A 111 12.06 10.07 -5.26
CA SER A 111 11.10 10.69 -6.17
C SER A 111 11.10 10.00 -7.53
N VAL A 112 10.01 10.22 -8.27
CA VAL A 112 9.89 9.70 -9.64
C VAL A 112 10.96 10.33 -10.54
N GLY A 113 11.29 11.59 -10.33
CA GLY A 113 12.35 12.27 -11.09
C GLY A 113 13.72 11.63 -10.89
N GLU A 114 14.06 11.31 -9.63
CA GLU A 114 15.31 10.63 -9.32
C GLU A 114 15.34 9.23 -9.90
N LEU A 115 14.20 8.54 -9.89
CA LEU A 115 14.07 7.21 -10.49
C LEU A 115 14.35 7.26 -11.99
N LEU A 116 13.77 8.24 -12.68
CA LEU A 116 13.99 8.42 -14.11
C LEU A 116 15.47 8.67 -14.41
N TYR A 117 16.11 9.51 -13.63
CA TYR A 117 17.55 9.79 -13.76
C TYR A 117 18.37 8.50 -13.59
N ALA A 118 18.05 7.70 -12.56
CA ALA A 118 18.74 6.44 -12.32
C ALA A 118 18.56 5.45 -13.47
N CYS A 119 17.39 5.41 -14.09
CA CYS A 119 17.14 4.58 -15.28
C CYS A 119 18.02 5.00 -16.45
N ASN A 120 18.13 6.31 -16.67
CA ASN A 120 18.96 6.85 -17.75
C ASN A 120 20.44 6.53 -17.54
N GLU A 121 20.87 6.40 -16.29
CA GLU A 121 22.26 6.03 -15.98
C GLU A 121 22.45 4.52 -15.81
N ASN A 122 21.41 3.72 -16.04
CA ASN A 122 21.43 2.26 -15.91
C ASN A 122 21.77 1.77 -14.48
N ARG A 123 21.53 2.60 -13.47
CA ARG A 123 21.83 2.25 -12.09
C ARG A 123 20.95 1.12 -11.55
N LEU A 124 19.73 0.99 -12.08
CA LEU A 124 18.79 -0.03 -11.63
C LEU A 124 19.20 -1.44 -12.00
N ILE A 125 19.92 -1.61 -13.10
CA ILE A 125 20.38 -2.92 -13.56
C ILE A 125 21.27 -3.60 -12.53
N THR A 126 22.00 -2.80 -11.74
CA THR A 126 22.89 -3.32 -10.71
C THR A 126 22.17 -3.77 -9.44
N VAL A 127 20.88 -3.44 -9.30
CA VAL A 127 20.11 -3.81 -8.12
C VAL A 127 19.35 -5.11 -8.38
N LYS A 128 19.49 -6.07 -7.46
CA LYS A 128 18.82 -7.36 -7.57
C LYS A 128 17.30 -7.21 -7.68
N GLY A 129 16.72 -7.89 -8.65
CA GLY A 129 15.28 -7.85 -8.89
C GLY A 129 14.84 -6.85 -9.94
N PHE A 130 15.77 -6.04 -10.46
CA PHE A 130 15.50 -5.11 -11.55
C PHE A 130 16.18 -5.57 -12.84
N GLY A 131 15.49 -5.36 -13.95
CA GLY A 131 16.04 -5.64 -15.27
C GLY A 131 15.67 -4.50 -16.21
N GLU A 132 16.06 -4.63 -17.47
CA GLU A 132 15.80 -3.59 -18.48
C GLU A 132 14.33 -3.24 -18.62
N LYS A 133 13.43 -4.21 -18.46
CA LYS A 133 11.99 -3.99 -18.56
C LYS A 133 11.43 -3.13 -17.43
N THR A 134 12.09 -3.12 -16.29
CA THR A 134 11.66 -2.32 -15.14
C THR A 134 12.12 -0.87 -15.28
N GLN A 135 13.22 -0.67 -15.96
CA GLN A 135 13.69 0.67 -16.25
C GLN A 135 12.80 1.34 -17.31
#